data_4ccca26caf311df86832ab078cec44be
#
_entry.id   4ccca26caf311df86832ab078cec44be
#
_cell.length_a   1.000
_cell.length_b   1.000
_cell.length_c   1.000
_cell.angle_alpha   90.00
_cell.angle_beta   90.00
_cell.angle_gamma   90.00
#
_symmetry.space_group_name_H-M   'P 1'
#
loop_
_entity.id
_entity.type
_entity.pdbx_description
1 polymer ?
#
loop_
_entity_poly.entity_id
_entity_poly.type
_entity_poly.pdbx_seq_one_letter_code
_entity_poly.pdbx_strand_id
1 'polypeptide(L)'
;MFFQLSHQAPKTAQLSSTDSTDGNLNELHITIRCCNHLQSRASHLQPHPYVVYKFFDFADHDTAIIPSSNDPQFDDHMCFPVPMNMDLDRYLKSESLSFYVFDDSDTQENIYRGKVNVPLISLAHDRCISGKPIS
;
A
#
# COMPACT_ATOMS: atom_id res chain seq x y z
N MET A 1 -4.51 8.19 -7.62
CA MET A 1 -3.40 7.30 -7.22
C MET A 1 -3.55 5.97 -7.92
N PHE A 2 -2.47 5.53 -8.56
CA PHE A 2 -2.45 4.20 -9.17
C PHE A 2 -1.76 3.25 -8.21
N PHE A 3 -2.42 2.16 -7.90
CA PHE A 3 -1.87 1.15 -6.99
C PHE A 3 -2.33 -0.24 -7.42
N GLN A 4 -1.67 -1.26 -6.89
CA GLN A 4 -2.04 -2.65 -7.13
C GLN A 4 -1.77 -3.48 -5.88
N LEU A 5 -2.72 -4.30 -5.50
CA LEU A 5 -2.55 -5.25 -4.41
C LEU A 5 -2.80 -6.65 -4.94
N SER A 6 -1.98 -7.58 -4.55
CA SER A 6 -2.15 -8.98 -4.94
C SER A 6 -1.75 -9.90 -3.80
N HIS A 7 -2.34 -11.06 -3.79
CA HIS A 7 -2.10 -12.06 -2.77
C HIS A 7 -1.59 -13.31 -3.46
N GLN A 8 -0.41 -13.75 -3.06
CA GLN A 8 0.25 -14.82 -3.75
C GLN A 8 0.64 -15.92 -2.81
N ALA A 9 0.34 -17.14 -3.17
CA ALA A 9 0.81 -18.29 -2.41
C ALA A 9 2.31 -18.41 -2.59
N PRO A 10 3.01 -18.93 -1.59
CA PRO A 10 4.45 -19.05 -1.67
C PRO A 10 4.83 -19.97 -2.83
N LYS A 11 5.73 -19.49 -3.64
CA LYS A 11 6.18 -20.31 -4.73
C LYS A 11 6.96 -21.48 -4.30
N THR A 12 7.38 -21.44 -3.11
CA THR A 12 8.22 -22.46 -2.61
C THR A 12 7.49 -23.46 -1.91
N ALA A 13 6.25 -23.52 -2.08
CA ALA A 13 5.49 -24.52 -1.45
C ALA A 13 6.16 -25.84 -1.67
N GLN A 14 6.78 -25.90 -2.74
CA GLN A 14 7.45 -27.10 -3.00
C GLN A 14 8.63 -27.30 -2.16
N LEU A 15 9.08 -26.33 -1.54
CA LEU A 15 10.20 -26.55 -0.77
C LEU A 15 10.01 -27.09 0.47
N SER A 16 9.15 -26.85 0.72
CA SER A 16 8.99 -27.21 1.81
C SER A 16 9.24 -27.82 2.80
N SER A 17 9.28 -28.29 2.64
CA SER A 17 9.55 -29.16 3.37
C SER A 17 9.97 -29.07 4.65
N THR A 18 10.79 -28.50 4.89
CA THR A 18 11.39 -28.60 6.10
C THR A 18 10.91 -27.75 7.06
N ASP A 19 10.38 -26.69 6.74
CA ASP A 19 9.98 -25.81 7.69
C ASP A 19 8.60 -25.69 7.71
N SER A 20 7.94 -26.54 8.28
CA SER A 20 6.52 -26.51 8.36
C SER A 20 5.96 -25.31 9.00
N THR A 21 6.68 -24.67 9.87
CA THR A 21 6.15 -23.50 10.53
C THR A 21 5.97 -22.34 9.57
N ASP A 22 6.76 -22.27 8.53
CA ASP A 22 6.65 -21.21 7.58
C ASP A 22 5.83 -21.61 6.38
N GLY A 23 5.36 -22.82 6.34
CA GLY A 23 4.65 -23.29 5.19
C GLY A 23 3.32 -22.63 4.96
N ASN A 24 2.78 -21.93 5.95
CA ASN A 24 1.50 -21.28 5.81
C ASN A 24 1.60 -19.81 5.54
N LEU A 25 2.79 -19.30 5.26
CA LEU A 25 2.92 -17.90 4.94
C LEU A 25 2.63 -17.66 3.46
N ASN A 26 1.80 -16.69 3.21
CA ASN A 26 1.59 -16.20 1.86
C ASN A 26 2.27 -14.86 1.74
N GLU A 27 2.35 -14.34 0.54
CA GLU A 27 2.91 -13.03 0.31
C GLU A 27 1.81 -12.11 -0.16
N LEU A 28 1.69 -10.97 0.50
CA LEU A 28 0.81 -9.92 0.05
C LEU A 28 1.67 -8.81 -0.55
N HIS A 29 1.42 -8.49 -1.80
CA HIS A 29 2.20 -7.51 -2.52
C HIS A 29 1.40 -6.23 -2.66
N ILE A 30 1.98 -5.11 -2.25
CA ILE A 30 1.37 -3.79 -2.38
C ILE A 30 2.31 -2.93 -3.20
N THR A 31 1.85 -2.46 -4.34
CA THR A 31 2.63 -1.60 -5.22
C THR A 31 1.92 -0.27 -5.37
N ILE A 32 2.62 0.83 -5.10
CA ILE A 32 2.13 2.17 -5.34
C ILE A 32 2.92 2.72 -6.52
N ARG A 33 2.23 2.98 -7.63
CA ARG A 33 2.91 3.41 -8.83
C ARG A 33 3.05 4.92 -8.90
N CYS A 34 1.97 5.64 -8.89
CA CYS A 34 2.04 7.09 -9.07
C CYS A 34 0.77 7.78 -8.57
N CYS A 35 0.89 9.09 -8.46
CA CYS A 35 -0.26 9.97 -8.28
C CYS A 35 -0.24 11.02 -9.37
N ASN A 36 -1.40 11.60 -9.65
CA ASN A 36 -1.51 12.64 -10.66
C ASN A 36 -2.21 13.85 -10.07
N HIS A 37 -1.83 15.01 -10.55
CA HIS A 37 -2.51 16.28 -10.20
C HIS A 37 -2.51 16.62 -8.71
N LEU A 38 -1.43 16.27 -8.03
CA LEU A 38 -1.29 16.68 -6.63
C LEU A 38 -1.00 18.17 -6.55
N GLN A 39 -1.52 18.79 -5.52
CA GLN A 39 -1.31 20.21 -5.31
C GLN A 39 -0.71 20.46 -3.95
N SER A 40 0.22 21.41 -3.89
CA SER A 40 0.77 21.86 -2.65
C SER A 40 -0.18 22.87 -2.01
N ARG A 41 0.07 23.18 -0.73
CA ARG A 41 -0.68 24.19 -0.02
C ARG A 41 -0.53 25.54 -0.69
N ALA A 42 0.65 25.87 -1.16
CA ALA A 42 0.90 27.09 -1.91
C ALA A 42 0.74 26.77 -3.39
N SER A 43 -0.23 27.42 -4.05
CA SER A 43 -0.60 27.03 -5.41
C SER A 43 0.51 27.25 -6.43
N HIS A 44 1.53 28.06 -6.11
CA HIS A 44 2.64 28.33 -7.02
C HIS A 44 3.84 27.40 -6.79
N LEU A 45 3.74 26.48 -5.84
CA LEU A 45 4.82 25.55 -5.54
C LEU A 45 4.39 24.11 -5.90
N GLN A 46 5.36 23.31 -6.20
CA GLN A 46 5.11 21.89 -6.40
C GLN A 46 5.27 21.14 -5.08
N PRO A 47 4.45 20.15 -4.82
CA PRO A 47 4.58 19.38 -3.59
C PRO A 47 5.79 18.45 -3.62
N HIS A 48 6.20 17.99 -2.45
CA HIS A 48 7.21 16.94 -2.29
C HIS A 48 6.51 15.73 -1.70
N PRO A 49 5.78 14.97 -2.51
CA PRO A 49 4.86 13.96 -1.98
C PRO A 49 5.51 12.66 -1.56
N TYR A 50 4.93 12.04 -0.58
CA TYR A 50 5.20 10.65 -0.21
C TYR A 50 3.90 10.03 0.29
N VAL A 51 3.83 8.70 0.27
CA VAL A 51 2.63 7.96 0.68
C VAL A 51 2.95 7.15 1.92
N VAL A 52 2.02 7.13 2.86
CA VAL A 52 2.14 6.32 4.07
C VAL A 52 0.93 5.42 4.18
N TYR A 53 1.16 4.17 4.54
CA TYR A 53 0.07 3.25 4.85
C TYR A 53 0.52 2.25 5.91
N LYS A 54 -0.47 1.65 6.56
CA LYS A 54 -0.23 0.59 7.53
C LYS A 54 -1.09 -0.60 7.15
N PHE A 55 -0.47 -1.76 6.95
CA PHE A 55 -1.19 -2.97 6.61
C PHE A 55 -1.17 -3.95 7.78
N PHE A 56 -2.33 -4.43 8.16
CA PHE A 56 -2.53 -5.45 9.20
C PHE A 56 -1.81 -5.05 10.50
N ASP A 57 -0.89 -5.87 10.99
CA ASP A 57 -0.13 -5.54 12.20
C ASP A 57 1.32 -5.16 11.91
N PHE A 58 1.64 -4.91 10.65
CA PHE A 58 2.97 -4.47 10.29
C PHE A 58 3.16 -3.00 10.63
N ALA A 59 4.40 -2.58 10.76
CA ALA A 59 4.70 -1.18 11.00
C ALA A 59 4.31 -0.32 9.79
N ASP A 60 4.09 0.97 10.02
CA ASP A 60 3.77 1.89 8.94
C ASP A 60 4.87 1.87 7.87
N HIS A 61 4.47 1.93 6.63
CA HIS A 61 5.39 1.99 5.50
C HIS A 61 5.28 3.33 4.81
N ASP A 62 6.43 3.95 4.55
CA ASP A 62 6.52 5.21 3.84
C ASP A 62 7.20 4.98 2.51
N THR A 63 6.70 5.59 1.45
CA THR A 63 7.43 5.59 0.18
C THR A 63 8.56 6.62 0.24
N ALA A 64 9.42 6.64 -0.76
CA ALA A 64 10.38 7.71 -0.90
C ALA A 64 9.65 9.03 -1.15
N ILE A 65 10.27 10.14 -0.76
CA ILE A 65 9.76 11.47 -1.05
C ILE A 65 10.21 11.83 -2.46
N ILE A 66 9.26 12.22 -3.31
CA ILE A 66 9.56 12.61 -4.68
C ILE A 66 9.59 14.14 -4.72
N PRO A 67 10.74 14.77 -4.83
CA PRO A 67 10.82 16.22 -4.72
C PRO A 67 10.20 16.95 -5.92
N SER A 68 9.47 17.99 -5.63
CA SER A 68 8.94 18.93 -6.61
C SER A 68 8.15 18.27 -7.74
N SER A 69 7.13 17.50 -7.39
CA SER A 69 6.34 16.83 -8.41
C SER A 69 4.85 16.87 -8.10
N ASN A 70 4.07 17.26 -9.11
CA ASN A 70 2.61 17.13 -9.03
C ASN A 70 2.13 15.78 -9.50
N ASP A 71 2.98 15.05 -10.22
CA ASP A 71 2.64 13.74 -10.77
C ASP A 71 3.74 12.72 -10.41
N PRO A 72 3.93 12.44 -9.12
CA PRO A 72 5.05 11.62 -8.69
C PRO A 72 4.93 10.17 -9.12
N GLN A 73 6.07 9.60 -9.51
CA GLN A 73 6.19 8.19 -9.80
C GLN A 73 6.90 7.55 -8.62
N PHE A 74 6.15 6.83 -7.80
CA PHE A 74 6.73 6.22 -6.62
C PHE A 74 7.38 4.88 -6.91
N ASP A 75 6.71 4.07 -7.72
CA ASP A 75 7.16 2.71 -8.06
C ASP A 75 7.59 1.95 -6.81
N ASP A 76 6.81 2.08 -5.76
CA ASP A 76 7.10 1.50 -4.47
C ASP A 76 6.44 0.13 -4.35
N HIS A 77 7.23 -0.88 -4.08
CA HIS A 77 6.72 -2.25 -3.97
C HIS A 77 7.10 -2.82 -2.60
N MET A 78 6.11 -3.32 -1.90
CA MET A 78 6.32 -4.01 -0.64
C MET A 78 5.74 -5.40 -0.71
N CYS A 79 6.45 -6.34 -0.13
CA CYS A 79 5.99 -7.71 0.03
C CYS A 79 5.83 -7.99 1.51
N PHE A 80 4.64 -8.36 1.93
CA PHE A 80 4.36 -8.67 3.32
C PHE A 80 4.13 -10.16 3.48
N PRO A 81 4.96 -10.85 4.24
CA PRO A 81 4.69 -12.25 4.54
C PRO A 81 3.57 -12.32 5.58
N VAL A 82 2.50 -12.98 5.26
CA VAL A 82 1.32 -13.01 6.12
C VAL A 82 0.93 -14.44 6.45
N PRO A 83 0.59 -14.72 7.70
CA PRO A 83 0.13 -16.06 8.06
C PRO A 83 -1.29 -16.26 7.56
N MET A 84 -1.58 -17.43 7.04
CA MET A 84 -2.92 -17.76 6.60
C MET A 84 -3.72 -18.24 7.78
N ASN A 85 -4.22 -17.32 8.59
CA ASN A 85 -4.98 -17.64 9.78
C ASN A 85 -6.30 -16.87 9.79
N MET A 86 -7.09 -17.12 10.81
CA MET A 86 -8.41 -16.52 10.92
C MET A 86 -8.33 -15.01 11.16
N ASP A 87 -7.30 -14.54 11.83
CA ASP A 87 -7.16 -13.11 12.09
C ASP A 87 -6.92 -12.36 10.79
N LEU A 88 -6.06 -12.88 9.93
CA LEU A 88 -5.82 -12.26 8.64
C LEU A 88 -7.08 -12.31 7.78
N ASP A 89 -7.76 -13.44 7.74
CA ASP A 89 -8.96 -13.60 6.95
C ASP A 89 -10.03 -12.60 7.40
N ARG A 90 -10.19 -12.44 8.71
CA ARG A 90 -11.16 -11.50 9.26
C ARG A 90 -10.77 -10.07 8.90
N TYR A 91 -9.49 -9.76 8.98
CA TYR A 91 -9.00 -8.42 8.64
C TYR A 91 -9.28 -8.11 7.15
N LEU A 92 -8.96 -9.04 6.26
CA LEU A 92 -9.16 -8.82 4.83
C LEU A 92 -10.65 -8.68 4.47
N LYS A 93 -11.51 -9.38 5.17
CA LYS A 93 -12.94 -9.35 4.89
C LYS A 93 -13.65 -8.13 5.44
N SER A 94 -13.10 -7.52 6.48
CA SER A 94 -13.80 -6.45 7.18
C SER A 94 -13.13 -5.08 7.08
N GLU A 95 -11.84 -5.03 6.77
CA GLU A 95 -11.12 -3.77 6.84
C GLU A 95 -10.78 -3.20 5.47
N SER A 96 -10.51 -1.91 5.46
CA SER A 96 -10.00 -1.23 4.28
C SER A 96 -8.59 -0.75 4.55
N LEU A 97 -7.77 -0.74 3.53
CA LEU A 97 -6.43 -0.19 3.62
C LEU A 97 -6.50 1.28 3.18
N SER A 98 -5.96 2.16 4.00
CA SER A 98 -5.93 3.57 3.68
C SER A 98 -4.54 4.01 3.28
N PHE A 99 -4.45 4.66 2.12
CA PHE A 99 -3.20 5.25 1.66
C PHE A 99 -3.32 6.76 1.86
N TYR A 100 -2.35 7.35 2.55
CA TYR A 100 -2.34 8.79 2.80
C TYR A 100 -1.19 9.42 2.04
N VAL A 101 -1.47 10.47 1.29
CA VAL A 101 -0.45 11.22 0.56
C VAL A 101 -0.12 12.48 1.35
N PHE A 102 1.14 12.61 1.72
CA PHE A 102 1.61 13.79 2.45
C PHE A 102 2.56 14.60 1.58
N ASP A 103 2.72 15.85 1.92
CA ASP A 103 3.67 16.74 1.28
C ASP A 103 4.74 17.09 2.31
N ASP A 104 5.99 16.69 2.05
CA ASP A 104 7.09 16.92 2.97
C ASP A 104 7.41 18.40 3.16
N SER A 105 7.01 19.23 2.22
CA SER A 105 7.23 20.67 2.34
C SER A 105 6.18 21.34 3.23
N ASP A 106 5.14 20.60 3.64
CA ASP A 106 4.10 21.15 4.48
C ASP A 106 4.62 21.30 5.91
N THR A 107 4.43 22.47 6.50
CA THR A 107 4.91 22.72 7.84
C THR A 107 3.96 22.22 8.92
N GLN A 108 2.75 21.86 8.55
CA GLN A 108 1.80 21.31 9.51
C GLN A 108 1.82 19.81 9.47
N GLU A 109 2.05 19.21 10.62
CA GLU A 109 2.06 17.79 10.73
C GLU A 109 0.65 17.22 10.64
N ASN A 110 0.55 16.00 10.19
CA ASN A 110 -0.70 15.25 10.15
C ASN A 110 -1.76 15.77 9.18
N ILE A 111 -1.36 16.61 8.24
CA ILE A 111 -2.26 17.05 7.18
C ILE A 111 -1.89 16.32 5.89
N TYR A 112 -2.77 15.45 5.43
CA TYR A 112 -2.52 14.75 4.20
C TYR A 112 -3.16 15.49 3.03
N ARG A 113 -2.59 15.31 1.83
CA ARG A 113 -3.07 15.93 0.60
C ARG A 113 -3.99 15.05 -0.19
N GLY A 114 -4.04 13.79 0.15
CA GLY A 114 -4.93 12.84 -0.49
C GLY A 114 -5.09 11.61 0.36
N LYS A 115 -6.19 10.91 0.18
CA LYS A 115 -6.45 9.68 0.89
C LYS A 115 -7.25 8.76 0.00
N VAL A 116 -6.86 7.50 -0.02
CA VAL A 116 -7.61 6.47 -0.74
C VAL A 116 -7.88 5.34 0.22
N ASN A 117 -9.14 4.91 0.31
CA ASN A 117 -9.51 3.74 1.09
C ASN A 117 -9.80 2.60 0.15
N VAL A 118 -9.17 1.46 0.38
CA VAL A 118 -9.29 0.30 -0.47
C VAL A 118 -9.87 -0.85 0.32
N PRO A 119 -11.11 -1.27 0.05
CA PRO A 119 -11.64 -2.46 0.72
C PRO A 119 -10.82 -3.69 0.33
N LEU A 120 -10.50 -4.51 1.31
CA LEU A 120 -9.58 -5.62 1.10
C LEU A 120 -10.27 -6.95 0.80
N ILE A 121 -11.59 -6.97 0.78
CA ILE A 121 -12.33 -8.22 0.66
C ILE A 121 -11.97 -9.04 -0.58
N SER A 122 -11.64 -8.38 -1.68
CA SER A 122 -11.25 -9.12 -2.89
C SER A 122 -9.99 -9.95 -2.68
N LEU A 123 -9.09 -9.48 -1.84
CA LEU A 123 -7.89 -10.24 -1.53
C LEU A 123 -8.19 -11.50 -0.73
N ALA A 124 -9.26 -11.49 0.06
CA ALA A 124 -9.67 -12.67 0.79
C ALA A 124 -10.18 -13.76 -0.15
N HIS A 125 -10.51 -13.38 -1.38
CA HIS A 125 -10.97 -14.31 -2.40
C HIS A 125 -9.91 -14.50 -3.51
N ASP A 126 -8.67 -14.22 -3.21
CA ASP A 126 -7.53 -14.39 -4.12
C ASP A 126 -7.65 -13.56 -5.40
N ARG A 127 -8.28 -12.41 -5.30
CA ARG A 127 -8.41 -11.50 -6.43
C ARG A 127 -7.50 -10.30 -6.25
N CYS A 128 -6.92 -9.84 -7.35
CA CYS A 128 -6.11 -8.64 -7.31
C CYS A 128 -6.98 -7.40 -7.23
N ILE A 129 -6.44 -6.35 -6.60
CA ILE A 129 -7.09 -5.07 -6.52
C ILE A 129 -6.21 -4.06 -7.23
N SER A 130 -6.79 -3.29 -8.14
CA SER A 130 -6.05 -2.23 -8.81
C SER A 130 -6.85 -0.95 -8.70
N GLY A 131 -6.17 0.14 -8.42
CA GLY A 131 -6.81 1.43 -8.31
C GLY A 131 -6.49 2.32 -9.50
N LYS A 132 -7.47 3.11 -9.91
CA LYS A 132 -7.28 4.12 -10.93
C LYS A 132 -7.17 5.46 -10.25
N PRO A 133 -6.64 6.47 -10.92
CA PRO A 133 -6.54 7.78 -10.30
C PRO A 133 -7.92 8.30 -10.00
N ILE A 134 -8.06 8.82 -8.82
CA ILE A 134 -9.27 9.48 -8.45
C ILE A 134 -9.04 10.93 -8.79
N SER A 135 -9.74 11.39 -9.73
CA SER A 135 -9.63 12.77 -10.12
C SER A 135 -10.36 13.67 -9.14
#